data_43820f16f4e7b1ed4a6017348797c14d
#
_entry.id   43820f16f4e7b1ed4a6017348797c14d
#
_cell.length_a   1.000
_cell.length_b   1.000
_cell.length_c   1.000
_cell.angle_alpha   90.00
_cell.angle_beta   90.00
_cell.angle_gamma   90.00
#
_symmetry.space_group_name_H-M   'P 1'
#
loop_
_entity.id
_entity.type
_entity.pdbx_description
1 polymer ?
#
loop_
_entity_poly.entity_id
_entity_poly.type
_entity_poly.pdbx_seq_one_letter_code
_entity_poly.pdbx_strand_id
1 'polypeptide(L)'
;MYFTEEPEHIRLLRETLARFVAEELPPDLRRRLDREHRFPPELFRKLADLGVCGLTIDETHGGQGVDLVAAVAVIEELTRGGAFLAGPFIHCAFYGGMNLMENGSEAQKATYLPRLARGELLFAYGLSEPEVGGDLASVTTTAEKTPDGRHLRINGFKRWCTGADWVDYIYCLVRSGPPEDRYRNLSFVLIPPDLPGVQVNPIEHANLRYTLSSDVLFKDVQVPIENIVGGEEMWNRGWRLLAGRALDVEKIEITAVTFGIAQAAVEEAWDYAGQRRQFGKPIAAHQAIRHDLAEARTKLEACRLMLYRAAWLANEGKPCSVETSMAKLFVADTAVEIALVCQRVLGSYGLAEGYDMERHVRDLLGMPIVGGSSNMQKNNIANRLGLAAEEAG
;
A
#
# COMPACT_ATOMS: atom_id res chain seq x y z
N MET A 1 11.93 -20.57 9.74
CA MET A 1 11.37 -20.84 8.41
C MET A 1 9.87 -20.84 8.57
N TYR A 2 9.19 -19.83 8.04
CA TYR A 2 7.76 -19.51 8.24
C TYR A 2 6.77 -20.52 7.66
N PHE A 3 7.21 -21.69 7.25
CA PHE A 3 6.35 -22.63 6.53
C PHE A 3 5.68 -23.68 7.42
N THR A 4 6.04 -23.76 8.69
CA THR A 4 5.53 -24.78 9.60
C THR A 4 4.82 -24.23 10.82
N GLU A 5 5.28 -23.11 11.41
CA GLU A 5 4.63 -22.48 12.56
C GLU A 5 4.82 -20.95 12.49
N GLU A 6 3.73 -20.22 12.70
CA GLU A 6 3.77 -18.77 12.83
C GLU A 6 4.35 -18.39 14.20
N PRO A 7 5.27 -17.41 14.30
CA PRO A 7 5.80 -16.94 15.58
C PRO A 7 4.70 -16.51 16.54
N GLU A 8 4.87 -16.81 17.82
CA GLU A 8 3.86 -16.56 18.84
C GLU A 8 3.43 -15.08 18.90
N HIS A 9 4.39 -14.15 18.79
CA HIS A 9 4.09 -12.71 18.81
C HIS A 9 3.21 -12.28 17.63
N ILE A 10 3.38 -12.85 16.43
CA ILE A 10 2.53 -12.57 15.26
C ILE A 10 1.14 -13.17 15.45
N ARG A 11 1.04 -14.38 15.97
CA ARG A 11 -0.26 -15.01 16.30
C ARG A 11 -1.06 -14.17 17.30
N LEU A 12 -0.42 -13.70 18.38
CA LEU A 12 -1.06 -12.84 19.38
C LEU A 12 -1.45 -11.47 18.80
N LEU A 13 -0.63 -10.91 17.91
CA LEU A 13 -0.93 -9.69 17.18
C LEU A 13 -2.18 -9.86 16.31
N ARG A 14 -2.28 -10.94 15.53
CA ARG A 14 -3.47 -11.26 14.73
C ARG A 14 -4.73 -11.39 15.59
N GLU A 15 -4.67 -12.13 16.70
CA GLU A 15 -5.80 -12.28 17.61
C GLU A 15 -6.28 -10.92 18.17
N THR A 16 -5.34 -10.04 18.47
CA THR A 16 -5.64 -8.68 18.95
C THR A 16 -6.28 -7.83 17.87
N LEU A 17 -5.73 -7.85 16.65
CA LEU A 17 -6.28 -7.11 15.52
C LEU A 17 -7.63 -7.64 15.05
N ALA A 18 -7.83 -8.96 15.04
CA ALA A 18 -9.12 -9.56 14.70
C ALA A 18 -10.23 -9.10 15.65
N ARG A 19 -9.94 -9.04 16.97
CA ARG A 19 -10.88 -8.48 17.97
C ARG A 19 -11.12 -7.00 17.74
N PHE A 20 -10.06 -6.22 17.54
CA PHE A 20 -10.16 -4.79 17.25
C PHE A 20 -11.04 -4.52 16.01
N VAL A 21 -10.81 -5.23 14.92
CA VAL A 21 -11.61 -5.10 13.69
C VAL A 21 -13.08 -5.50 13.93
N ALA A 22 -13.33 -6.58 14.67
CA ALA A 22 -14.69 -7.03 14.97
C ALA A 22 -15.47 -5.99 15.81
N GLU A 23 -14.81 -5.37 16.79
CA GLU A 23 -15.41 -4.41 17.71
C GLU A 23 -15.56 -3.01 17.09
N GLU A 24 -14.51 -2.51 16.41
CA GLU A 24 -14.42 -1.12 15.96
C GLU A 24 -14.89 -0.91 14.50
N LEU A 25 -14.93 -1.96 13.68
CA LEU A 25 -15.36 -1.92 12.28
C LEU A 25 -16.51 -2.90 11.99
N PRO A 26 -17.67 -2.78 12.67
CA PRO A 26 -18.81 -3.65 12.38
C PRO A 26 -19.31 -3.43 10.93
N PRO A 27 -20.00 -4.44 10.33
CA PRO A 27 -20.39 -4.42 8.92
C PRO A 27 -21.13 -3.15 8.47
N ASP A 28 -22.05 -2.63 9.27
CA ASP A 28 -22.81 -1.41 8.92
C ASP A 28 -21.92 -0.16 8.86
N LEU A 29 -20.93 -0.07 9.76
CA LEU A 29 -19.96 1.03 9.73
C LEU A 29 -19.08 0.93 8.48
N ARG A 30 -18.58 -0.26 8.15
CA ARG A 30 -17.78 -0.49 6.93
C ARG A 30 -18.52 -0.05 5.67
N ARG A 31 -19.78 -0.47 5.50
CA ARG A 31 -20.62 -0.07 4.37
C ARG A 31 -20.87 1.44 4.32
N ARG A 32 -21.03 2.07 5.49
CA ARG A 32 -21.19 3.52 5.56
C ARG A 32 -19.94 4.26 5.14
N LEU A 33 -18.75 3.89 5.67
CA LEU A 33 -17.47 4.48 5.30
C LEU A 33 -17.16 4.34 3.81
N ASP A 34 -17.47 3.17 3.22
CA ASP A 34 -17.30 2.95 1.77
C ASP A 34 -18.19 3.88 0.94
N ARG A 35 -19.48 4.03 1.31
CA ARG A 35 -20.42 4.93 0.60
C ARG A 35 -20.07 6.40 0.78
N GLU A 36 -19.60 6.78 1.96
CA GLU A 36 -19.24 8.17 2.28
C GLU A 36 -17.83 8.53 1.78
N HIS A 37 -17.08 7.58 1.23
CA HIS A 37 -15.69 7.76 0.83
C HIS A 37 -14.84 8.37 1.96
N ARG A 38 -14.99 7.85 3.16
CA ARG A 38 -14.46 8.48 4.36
C ARG A 38 -13.34 7.68 5.01
N PHE A 39 -12.23 8.35 5.28
CA PHE A 39 -11.20 7.89 6.20
C PHE A 39 -11.65 8.09 7.66
N PRO A 40 -11.55 7.07 8.55
CA PRO A 40 -11.95 7.17 9.94
C PRO A 40 -10.76 7.52 10.87
N PRO A 41 -10.36 8.81 11.05
CA PRO A 41 -9.18 9.20 11.81
C PRO A 41 -9.26 8.82 13.29
N GLU A 42 -10.47 8.81 13.87
CA GLU A 42 -10.70 8.39 15.24
C GLU A 42 -10.40 6.90 15.49
N LEU A 43 -10.66 6.06 14.48
CA LEU A 43 -10.35 4.62 14.56
C LEU A 43 -8.86 4.36 14.31
N PHE A 44 -8.24 5.16 13.47
CA PHE A 44 -6.80 5.06 13.26
C PHE A 44 -6.01 5.38 14.52
N ARG A 45 -6.44 6.37 15.33
CA ARG A 45 -5.82 6.65 16.63
C ARG A 45 -5.89 5.45 17.58
N LYS A 46 -7.06 4.81 17.67
CA LYS A 46 -7.22 3.59 18.48
C LYS A 46 -6.32 2.45 17.99
N LEU A 47 -6.14 2.31 16.68
CA LEU A 47 -5.22 1.33 16.09
C LEU A 47 -3.76 1.68 16.47
N ALA A 48 -3.37 2.94 16.36
CA ALA A 48 -2.04 3.42 16.71
C ALA A 48 -1.70 3.18 18.19
N ASP A 49 -2.69 3.30 19.10
CA ASP A 49 -2.54 3.00 20.54
C ASP A 49 -2.16 1.53 20.82
N LEU A 50 -2.35 0.62 19.86
CA LEU A 50 -1.85 -0.76 19.93
C LEU A 50 -0.34 -0.86 19.64
N GLY A 51 0.34 0.24 19.27
CA GLY A 51 1.77 0.30 19.00
C GLY A 51 2.18 -0.22 17.62
N VAL A 52 1.24 -0.63 16.76
CA VAL A 52 1.55 -1.26 15.46
C VAL A 52 2.31 -0.35 14.49
N CYS A 53 2.13 0.98 14.59
CA CYS A 53 2.82 1.95 13.74
C CYS A 53 4.35 1.94 13.93
N GLY A 54 4.84 1.45 15.06
CA GLY A 54 6.27 1.32 15.37
C GLY A 54 6.97 0.09 14.78
N LEU A 55 6.27 -0.82 14.09
CA LEU A 55 6.83 -2.07 13.57
C LEU A 55 7.84 -1.90 12.41
N THR A 56 8.00 -0.70 11.87
CA THR A 56 8.96 -0.37 10.81
C THR A 56 10.05 0.59 11.28
N ILE A 57 10.06 0.91 12.58
CA ILE A 57 10.95 1.89 13.21
C ILE A 57 11.71 1.18 14.32
N ASP A 58 13.00 1.46 14.44
CA ASP A 58 13.82 0.88 15.49
C ASP A 58 13.49 1.44 16.88
N GLU A 59 13.96 0.75 17.92
CA GLU A 59 13.70 1.13 19.31
C GLU A 59 14.35 2.47 19.69
N THR A 60 15.48 2.84 19.06
CA THR A 60 16.20 4.09 19.35
C THR A 60 15.41 5.33 18.92
N HIS A 61 14.49 5.17 17.99
CA HIS A 61 13.57 6.21 17.52
C HIS A 61 12.14 6.02 18.04
N GLY A 62 11.95 5.20 19.07
CA GLY A 62 10.65 5.00 19.74
C GLY A 62 9.74 3.97 19.06
N GLY A 63 10.26 3.18 18.12
CA GLY A 63 9.57 2.06 17.48
C GLY A 63 9.58 0.78 18.32
N GLN A 64 9.06 -0.30 17.73
CA GLN A 64 9.00 -1.65 18.33
C GLN A 64 10.15 -2.55 17.84
N GLY A 65 11.08 -1.99 17.03
CA GLY A 65 12.00 -2.77 16.22
C GLY A 65 11.40 -3.10 14.84
N VAL A 66 12.28 -3.29 13.85
CA VAL A 66 11.82 -3.53 12.46
C VAL A 66 11.39 -5.00 12.32
N ASP A 67 10.09 -5.23 12.16
CA ASP A 67 9.49 -6.53 11.83
C ASP A 67 8.50 -6.40 10.68
N LEU A 68 9.01 -6.53 9.45
CA LEU A 68 8.19 -6.44 8.24
C LEU A 68 7.17 -7.58 8.12
N VAL A 69 7.46 -8.74 8.72
CA VAL A 69 6.52 -9.87 8.68
C VAL A 69 5.33 -9.60 9.59
N ALA A 70 5.57 -9.06 10.78
CA ALA A 70 4.50 -8.60 11.66
C ALA A 70 3.70 -7.45 11.02
N ALA A 71 4.36 -6.48 10.38
CA ALA A 71 3.69 -5.38 9.68
C ALA A 71 2.81 -5.88 8.51
N VAL A 72 3.24 -6.91 7.77
CA VAL A 72 2.41 -7.59 6.75
C VAL A 72 1.20 -8.26 7.38
N ALA A 73 1.36 -8.92 8.53
CA ALA A 73 0.24 -9.51 9.26
C ALA A 73 -0.77 -8.46 9.74
N VAL A 74 -0.31 -7.25 10.13
CA VAL A 74 -1.21 -6.12 10.43
C VAL A 74 -2.04 -5.75 9.20
N ILE A 75 -1.40 -5.56 8.05
CA ILE A 75 -2.11 -5.20 6.81
C ILE A 75 -3.15 -6.28 6.46
N GLU A 76 -2.78 -7.55 6.53
CA GLU A 76 -3.67 -8.67 6.25
C GLU A 76 -4.91 -8.65 7.15
N GLU A 77 -4.74 -8.57 8.48
CA GLU A 77 -5.87 -8.59 9.41
C GLU A 77 -6.77 -7.35 9.27
N LEU A 78 -6.18 -6.18 9.04
CA LEU A 78 -6.96 -4.96 8.81
C LEU A 78 -7.79 -5.05 7.52
N THR A 79 -7.23 -5.64 6.45
CA THR A 79 -7.93 -5.74 5.17
C THR A 79 -9.03 -6.80 5.14
N ARG A 80 -8.97 -7.82 5.99
CA ARG A 80 -10.08 -8.76 6.21
C ARG A 80 -11.33 -8.04 6.73
N GLY A 81 -11.17 -6.98 7.52
CA GLY A 81 -12.25 -6.12 7.98
C GLY A 81 -12.69 -5.05 6.98
N GLY A 82 -12.13 -5.04 5.76
CA GLY A 82 -12.21 -3.92 4.83
C GLY A 82 -11.04 -2.96 5.06
N ALA A 83 -10.31 -2.59 4.01
CA ALA A 83 -9.01 -1.92 4.10
C ALA A 83 -9.03 -0.46 4.62
N PHE A 84 -10.07 -0.06 5.38
CA PHE A 84 -10.27 1.31 5.89
C PHE A 84 -9.13 1.81 6.77
N LEU A 85 -8.44 0.93 7.48
CA LEU A 85 -7.32 1.26 8.37
C LEU A 85 -5.97 0.77 7.83
N ALA A 86 -5.96 -0.14 6.85
CA ALA A 86 -4.73 -0.61 6.23
C ALA A 86 -4.02 0.50 5.44
N GLY A 87 -4.78 1.34 4.70
CA GLY A 87 -4.24 2.52 4.03
C GLY A 87 -3.51 3.45 5.00
N PRO A 88 -4.20 4.04 6.00
CA PRO A 88 -3.57 4.89 7.00
C PRO A 88 -2.39 4.24 7.73
N PHE A 89 -2.47 2.94 8.04
CA PHE A 89 -1.35 2.22 8.61
C PHE A 89 -0.13 2.21 7.67
N ILE A 90 -0.33 1.94 6.37
CA ILE A 90 0.73 2.00 5.36
C ILE A 90 1.30 3.42 5.26
N HIS A 91 0.44 4.44 5.22
CA HIS A 91 0.85 5.85 5.16
C HIS A 91 1.70 6.27 6.36
N CYS A 92 1.43 5.72 7.54
CA CYS A 92 2.20 5.96 8.75
C CYS A 92 3.48 5.11 8.80
N ALA A 93 3.32 3.78 8.82
CA ALA A 93 4.41 2.86 9.11
C ALA A 93 5.41 2.75 7.95
N PHE A 94 4.94 2.77 6.71
CA PHE A 94 5.80 2.53 5.55
C PHE A 94 6.18 3.81 4.82
N TYR A 95 5.21 4.61 4.37
CA TYR A 95 5.51 5.83 3.59
C TYR A 95 6.21 6.89 4.45
N GLY A 96 5.84 7.02 5.72
CA GLY A 96 6.56 7.83 6.69
C GLY A 96 7.69 7.06 7.36
N GLY A 97 7.34 6.05 8.16
CA GLY A 97 8.26 5.36 9.07
C GLY A 97 9.43 4.70 8.38
N MET A 98 9.17 3.68 7.56
CA MET A 98 10.24 2.92 6.92
C MET A 98 11.06 3.77 5.96
N ASN A 99 10.42 4.61 5.12
CA ASN A 99 11.17 5.43 4.18
C ASN A 99 12.10 6.42 4.86
N LEU A 100 11.68 7.05 5.97
CA LEU A 100 12.56 7.95 6.71
C LEU A 100 13.58 7.19 7.55
N MET A 101 13.24 6.00 8.06
CA MET A 101 14.19 5.12 8.74
C MET A 101 15.38 4.78 7.84
N GLU A 102 15.10 4.46 6.57
CA GLU A 102 16.13 4.08 5.60
C GLU A 102 16.83 5.28 4.96
N ASN A 103 16.12 6.35 4.68
CA ASN A 103 16.56 7.41 3.77
C ASN A 103 16.55 8.81 4.40
N GLY A 104 15.99 9.00 5.59
CA GLY A 104 15.95 10.29 6.27
C GLY A 104 17.34 10.72 6.75
N SER A 105 17.60 12.04 6.77
CA SER A 105 18.73 12.58 7.51
C SER A 105 18.55 12.34 9.01
N GLU A 106 19.61 12.36 9.80
CA GLU A 106 19.52 12.18 11.25
C GLU A 106 18.57 13.20 11.91
N ALA A 107 18.54 14.44 11.41
CA ALA A 107 17.61 15.46 11.88
C ALA A 107 16.15 15.10 11.54
N GLN A 108 15.89 14.57 10.34
CA GLN A 108 14.55 14.10 9.93
C GLN A 108 14.13 12.89 10.74
N LYS A 109 15.01 11.91 10.96
CA LYS A 109 14.74 10.74 11.80
C LYS A 109 14.37 11.16 13.22
N ALA A 110 15.18 12.01 13.85
CA ALA A 110 14.93 12.51 15.20
C ALA A 110 13.61 13.28 15.32
N THR A 111 13.21 14.01 14.26
CA THR A 111 11.99 14.83 14.25
C THR A 111 10.73 13.99 14.00
N TYR A 112 10.77 13.10 13.02
CA TYR A 112 9.56 12.46 12.50
C TYR A 112 9.32 11.05 13.04
N LEU A 113 10.38 10.23 13.20
CA LEU A 113 10.20 8.82 13.56
C LEU A 113 9.48 8.59 14.89
N PRO A 114 9.78 9.33 15.99
CA PRO A 114 9.04 9.14 17.24
C PRO A 114 7.55 9.47 17.12
N ARG A 115 7.18 10.42 16.27
CA ARG A 115 5.79 10.79 16.00
C ARG A 115 5.08 9.76 15.13
N LEU A 116 5.78 9.24 14.12
CA LEU A 116 5.30 8.15 13.26
C LEU A 116 5.10 6.86 14.06
N ALA A 117 6.01 6.51 14.95
CA ALA A 117 5.87 5.33 15.82
C ALA A 117 4.59 5.38 16.69
N ARG A 118 4.12 6.59 17.04
CA ARG A 118 2.87 6.81 17.79
C ARG A 118 1.65 7.05 16.89
N GLY A 119 1.79 6.97 15.56
CA GLY A 119 0.69 7.21 14.63
C GLY A 119 0.22 8.67 14.55
N GLU A 120 1.06 9.62 14.92
CA GLU A 120 0.76 11.06 14.93
C GLU A 120 0.96 11.75 13.59
N LEU A 121 1.58 11.08 12.63
CA LEU A 121 1.87 11.60 11.30
C LEU A 121 1.49 10.58 10.23
N LEU A 122 1.01 11.10 9.11
CA LEU A 122 0.65 10.32 7.92
C LEU A 122 1.31 10.94 6.69
N PHE A 123 1.85 10.08 5.82
CA PHE A 123 2.56 10.50 4.61
C PHE A 123 1.92 9.89 3.38
N ALA A 124 1.70 10.68 2.33
CA ALA A 124 1.25 10.17 1.02
C ALA A 124 2.41 10.11 0.04
N TYR A 125 2.35 9.23 -0.97
CA TYR A 125 3.23 9.30 -2.12
C TYR A 125 2.72 10.26 -3.18
N GLY A 126 3.61 11.14 -3.66
CA GLY A 126 3.42 11.98 -4.84
C GLY A 126 4.40 11.57 -5.94
N LEU A 127 4.14 10.44 -6.62
CA LEU A 127 5.04 9.87 -7.63
C LEU A 127 4.52 10.13 -9.04
N SER A 128 3.36 9.57 -9.37
CA SER A 128 2.77 9.58 -10.72
C SER A 128 2.31 10.96 -11.16
N GLU A 129 2.30 11.17 -12.47
CA GLU A 129 1.77 12.37 -13.14
C GLU A 129 0.81 11.93 -14.26
N PRO A 130 0.00 12.84 -14.86
CA PRO A 130 -0.95 12.45 -15.92
C PRO A 130 -0.33 11.61 -17.03
N GLU A 131 0.89 11.96 -17.46
CA GLU A 131 1.61 11.27 -18.54
C GLU A 131 2.72 10.33 -18.03
N VAL A 132 2.90 10.19 -16.69
CA VAL A 132 3.98 9.43 -16.09
C VAL A 132 3.45 8.48 -15.03
N GLY A 133 3.37 7.19 -15.39
CA GLY A 133 2.99 6.11 -14.47
C GLY A 133 4.15 5.15 -14.22
N GLY A 134 4.42 4.25 -15.16
CA GLY A 134 5.51 3.26 -15.03
C GLY A 134 6.91 3.84 -15.21
N ASP A 135 7.07 4.92 -15.98
CA ASP A 135 8.35 5.57 -16.24
C ASP A 135 8.58 6.76 -15.30
N LEU A 136 8.73 6.49 -14.00
CA LEU A 136 8.93 7.51 -12.98
C LEU A 136 10.19 8.36 -13.16
N ALA A 137 11.15 7.93 -13.98
CA ALA A 137 12.33 8.72 -14.30
C ALA A 137 12.01 9.94 -15.19
N SER A 138 10.82 9.98 -15.78
CA SER A 138 10.37 11.04 -16.70
C SER A 138 9.43 12.05 -16.04
N VAL A 139 9.37 12.12 -14.70
CA VAL A 139 8.53 13.12 -14.00
C VAL A 139 8.88 14.55 -14.40
N THR A 140 7.85 15.37 -14.53
CA THR A 140 7.95 16.77 -14.98
C THR A 140 7.76 17.78 -13.88
N THR A 141 7.18 17.40 -12.73
CA THR A 141 7.11 18.25 -11.53
C THR A 141 8.51 18.66 -11.12
N THR A 142 8.77 19.96 -11.02
CA THR A 142 10.11 20.52 -10.78
C THR A 142 10.29 21.01 -9.36
N ALA A 143 11.51 20.94 -8.87
CA ALA A 143 11.98 21.67 -7.70
C ALA A 143 13.25 22.45 -8.04
N GLU A 144 13.30 23.72 -7.65
CA GLU A 144 14.43 24.60 -7.85
C GLU A 144 14.83 25.24 -6.53
N LYS A 145 16.13 25.33 -6.25
CA LYS A 145 16.61 26.08 -5.08
C LYS A 145 16.37 27.58 -5.29
N THR A 146 15.85 28.26 -4.27
CA THR A 146 15.70 29.71 -4.29
C THR A 146 17.07 30.40 -4.27
N PRO A 147 17.20 31.68 -4.75
CA PRO A 147 18.48 32.36 -4.81
C PRO A 147 19.19 32.51 -3.47
N ASP A 148 18.45 32.54 -2.37
CA ASP A 148 19.00 32.61 -1.00
C ASP A 148 19.46 31.22 -0.47
N GLY A 149 19.22 30.15 -1.24
CA GLY A 149 19.59 28.79 -0.93
C GLY A 149 18.84 28.14 0.26
N ARG A 150 17.81 28.81 0.83
CA ARG A 150 17.09 28.34 2.02
C ARG A 150 15.82 27.60 1.73
N HIS A 151 15.25 27.74 0.54
CA HIS A 151 14.00 27.13 0.16
C HIS A 151 14.10 26.43 -1.19
N LEU A 152 13.12 25.58 -1.45
CA LEU A 152 12.82 25.01 -2.75
C LEU A 152 11.52 25.63 -3.26
N ARG A 153 11.48 25.95 -4.55
CA ARG A 153 10.26 26.31 -5.28
C ARG A 153 9.80 25.12 -6.09
N ILE A 154 8.56 24.64 -5.81
CA ILE A 154 7.98 23.48 -6.45
C ILE A 154 6.88 23.90 -7.41
N ASN A 155 6.93 23.36 -8.64
CA ASN A 155 5.92 23.56 -9.67
C ASN A 155 5.62 22.24 -10.38
N GLY A 156 4.34 21.92 -10.59
CA GLY A 156 3.95 20.73 -11.32
C GLY A 156 2.63 20.15 -10.89
N PHE A 157 2.38 18.91 -11.32
CA PHE A 157 1.12 18.24 -11.11
C PHE A 157 1.34 16.75 -10.84
N LYS A 158 0.89 16.28 -9.71
CA LYS A 158 0.88 14.86 -9.34
C LYS A 158 -0.53 14.29 -9.43
N ARG A 159 -0.62 13.03 -9.82
CA ARG A 159 -1.88 12.29 -9.96
C ARG A 159 -1.84 10.99 -9.17
N TRP A 160 -3.01 10.56 -8.70
CA TRP A 160 -3.13 9.34 -7.89
C TRP A 160 -2.39 9.41 -6.54
N CYS A 161 -2.32 10.60 -5.95
CA CYS A 161 -1.75 10.76 -4.60
C CYS A 161 -2.79 10.30 -3.57
N THR A 162 -2.78 9.02 -3.24
CA THR A 162 -3.71 8.44 -2.28
C THR A 162 -3.52 9.09 -0.91
N GLY A 163 -4.60 9.57 -0.31
CA GLY A 163 -4.60 10.18 1.00
C GLY A 163 -4.11 11.62 1.08
N ALA A 164 -3.74 12.28 -0.04
CA ALA A 164 -3.18 13.63 -0.02
C ALA A 164 -4.08 14.69 0.64
N ASP A 165 -5.37 14.42 0.80
CA ASP A 165 -6.36 15.29 1.43
C ASP A 165 -6.42 15.19 2.97
N TRP A 166 -5.76 14.17 3.57
CA TRP A 166 -5.78 13.93 5.01
C TRP A 166 -4.41 13.57 5.64
N VAL A 167 -3.31 13.69 4.89
CA VAL A 167 -1.96 13.44 5.40
C VAL A 167 -1.27 14.73 5.84
N ASP A 168 -0.19 14.59 6.63
CA ASP A 168 0.65 15.70 7.06
C ASP A 168 1.70 16.09 6.02
N TYR A 169 2.17 15.11 5.22
CA TYR A 169 3.20 15.32 4.21
C TYR A 169 2.95 14.49 2.95
N ILE A 170 3.25 15.08 1.81
CA ILE A 170 3.41 14.37 0.53
C ILE A 170 4.89 14.07 0.33
N TYR A 171 5.28 12.80 0.31
CA TYR A 171 6.60 12.30 -0.03
C TYR A 171 6.72 12.33 -1.56
N CYS A 172 7.17 13.47 -2.09
CA CYS A 172 7.00 13.85 -3.48
C CYS A 172 8.29 13.63 -4.29
N LEU A 173 8.20 12.87 -5.39
CA LEU A 173 9.26 12.74 -6.38
C LEU A 173 9.22 13.94 -7.32
N VAL A 174 10.33 14.67 -7.40
CA VAL A 174 10.46 15.88 -8.23
C VAL A 174 11.71 15.81 -9.11
N ARG A 175 11.66 16.48 -10.27
CA ARG A 175 12.83 16.73 -11.08
C ARG A 175 13.56 17.95 -10.55
N SER A 176 14.78 17.77 -10.15
CA SER A 176 15.63 18.77 -9.49
C SER A 176 16.86 19.17 -10.31
N GLY A 177 17.07 18.50 -11.44
CA GLY A 177 18.17 18.76 -12.38
C GLY A 177 17.72 18.78 -13.84
N PRO A 178 18.66 18.92 -14.79
CA PRO A 178 18.38 18.95 -16.22
C PRO A 178 17.68 17.68 -16.71
N PRO A 179 16.72 17.77 -17.66
CA PRO A 179 16.00 16.60 -18.17
C PRO A 179 16.89 15.50 -18.76
N GLU A 180 18.00 15.88 -19.39
CA GLU A 180 18.99 15.01 -20.00
C GLU A 180 19.73 14.11 -19.02
N ASP A 181 19.81 14.52 -17.75
CA ASP A 181 20.47 13.78 -16.67
C ASP A 181 19.59 12.69 -16.05
N ARG A 182 18.67 12.12 -16.82
CA ARG A 182 17.74 11.07 -16.41
C ARG A 182 18.37 10.12 -15.37
N TYR A 183 17.62 9.79 -14.31
CA TYR A 183 18.03 9.03 -13.11
C TYR A 183 18.98 9.79 -12.15
N ARG A 184 19.65 10.86 -12.57
CA ARG A 184 20.56 11.67 -11.74
C ARG A 184 20.06 13.10 -11.55
N ASN A 185 18.81 13.36 -11.84
CA ASN A 185 18.14 14.65 -11.81
C ASN A 185 16.87 14.67 -10.95
N LEU A 186 16.71 13.68 -10.07
CA LEU A 186 15.52 13.48 -9.25
C LEU A 186 15.84 13.65 -7.77
N SER A 187 14.90 14.23 -7.03
CA SER A 187 14.93 14.35 -5.57
C SER A 187 13.59 13.94 -4.97
N PHE A 188 13.59 13.54 -3.71
CA PHE A 188 12.39 13.46 -2.92
C PHE A 188 12.30 14.66 -1.98
N VAL A 189 11.11 15.23 -1.88
CA VAL A 189 10.82 16.39 -1.04
C VAL A 189 9.56 16.14 -0.22
N LEU A 190 9.60 16.46 1.07
CA LEU A 190 8.43 16.42 1.96
C LEU A 190 7.65 17.72 1.81
N ILE A 191 6.43 17.65 1.28
CA ILE A 191 5.59 18.81 1.02
C ILE A 191 4.32 18.73 1.86
N PRO A 192 4.12 19.64 2.84
CA PRO A 192 2.84 19.76 3.53
C PRO A 192 1.72 20.14 2.53
N PRO A 193 0.57 19.44 2.53
CA PRO A 193 -0.50 19.71 1.58
C PRO A 193 -1.28 21.01 1.83
N ASP A 194 -1.13 21.62 3.01
CA ASP A 194 -1.80 22.86 3.43
C ASP A 194 -1.01 24.14 3.07
N LEU A 195 0.16 24.00 2.44
CA LEU A 195 0.98 25.15 2.04
C LEU A 195 0.29 25.98 0.95
N PRO A 196 0.50 27.32 0.96
CA PRO A 196 0.07 28.18 -0.13
C PRO A 196 0.61 27.68 -1.49
N GLY A 197 -0.28 27.59 -2.48
CA GLY A 197 0.06 27.11 -3.82
C GLY A 197 -0.14 25.60 -4.02
N VAL A 198 -0.42 24.84 -2.96
CA VAL A 198 -0.86 23.44 -3.07
C VAL A 198 -2.38 23.39 -3.23
N GLN A 199 -2.86 22.62 -4.21
CA GLN A 199 -4.28 22.34 -4.40
C GLN A 199 -4.46 20.83 -4.50
N VAL A 200 -5.25 20.27 -3.59
CA VAL A 200 -5.58 18.84 -3.55
C VAL A 200 -7.02 18.67 -4.03
N ASN A 201 -7.21 17.86 -5.08
CA ASN A 201 -8.51 17.61 -5.68
C ASN A 201 -8.77 16.10 -5.69
N PRO A 202 -9.70 15.58 -4.90
CA PRO A 202 -10.05 14.16 -4.88
C PRO A 202 -10.49 13.66 -6.26
N ILE A 203 -10.08 12.44 -6.61
CA ILE A 203 -10.48 11.72 -7.82
C ILE A 203 -11.54 10.69 -7.41
N GLU A 204 -12.73 10.75 -8.02
CA GLU A 204 -13.72 9.69 -7.87
C GLU A 204 -13.23 8.43 -8.60
N HIS A 205 -13.10 7.33 -7.87
CA HIS A 205 -12.66 6.04 -8.41
C HIS A 205 -13.42 4.86 -7.80
N ALA A 206 -13.41 3.73 -8.51
CA ALA A 206 -14.27 2.60 -8.17
C ALA A 206 -13.76 1.76 -6.99
N ASN A 207 -12.45 1.55 -6.88
CA ASN A 207 -11.84 0.67 -5.87
C ASN A 207 -11.30 1.44 -4.68
N LEU A 208 -11.26 0.81 -3.50
CA LEU A 208 -10.69 1.41 -2.27
C LEU A 208 -11.22 2.84 -2.02
N ARG A 209 -12.52 3.06 -2.18
CA ARG A 209 -13.15 4.39 -2.17
C ARG A 209 -12.84 5.23 -0.94
N TYR A 210 -12.62 4.57 0.19
CA TYR A 210 -12.33 5.18 1.48
C TYR A 210 -10.89 5.70 1.62
N THR A 211 -9.99 5.37 0.71
CA THR A 211 -8.60 5.87 0.75
C THR A 211 -8.41 7.16 -0.02
N LEU A 212 -9.33 7.55 -0.87
CA LEU A 212 -9.33 8.72 -1.73
C LEU A 212 -7.97 9.03 -2.37
N SER A 213 -7.86 8.78 -3.67
CA SER A 213 -6.72 9.28 -4.43
C SER A 213 -7.00 10.68 -4.95
N SER A 214 -5.99 11.52 -5.00
CA SER A 214 -6.15 12.93 -5.38
C SER A 214 -5.19 13.34 -6.49
N ASP A 215 -5.62 14.31 -7.27
CA ASP A 215 -4.77 15.17 -8.07
C ASP A 215 -4.19 16.26 -7.16
N VAL A 216 -2.88 16.53 -7.28
CA VAL A 216 -2.20 17.57 -6.50
C VAL A 216 -1.46 18.52 -7.45
N LEU A 217 -1.91 19.77 -7.47
CA LEU A 217 -1.26 20.86 -8.21
C LEU A 217 -0.34 21.63 -7.28
N PHE A 218 0.89 21.87 -7.72
CA PHE A 218 1.86 22.75 -7.09
C PHE A 218 2.09 23.99 -7.95
N LYS A 219 1.86 25.18 -7.40
CA LYS A 219 2.09 26.46 -8.08
C LYS A 219 2.93 27.36 -7.18
N ASP A 220 4.20 27.49 -7.52
CA ASP A 220 5.20 28.29 -6.78
C ASP A 220 5.24 27.96 -5.27
N VAL A 221 5.04 26.68 -4.93
CA VAL A 221 5.07 26.21 -3.54
C VAL A 221 6.47 26.33 -3.00
N GLN A 222 6.62 26.97 -1.84
CA GLN A 222 7.90 27.12 -1.17
C GLN A 222 7.97 26.17 0.04
N VAL A 223 9.02 25.35 0.08
CA VAL A 223 9.33 24.49 1.22
C VAL A 223 10.77 24.73 1.67
N PRO A 224 11.09 24.58 2.95
CA PRO A 224 12.47 24.67 3.44
C PRO A 224 13.37 23.63 2.77
N ILE A 225 14.66 23.95 2.60
CA ILE A 225 15.62 23.04 1.97
C ILE A 225 15.81 21.76 2.78
N GLU A 226 15.55 21.80 4.08
CA GLU A 226 15.59 20.67 5.02
C GLU A 226 14.51 19.62 4.72
N ASN A 227 13.53 19.96 3.89
CA ASN A 227 12.50 19.03 3.43
C ASN A 227 12.99 18.09 2.31
N ILE A 228 14.22 18.26 1.80
CA ILE A 228 14.86 17.26 0.95
C ILE A 228 15.06 15.99 1.77
N VAL A 229 14.50 14.88 1.33
CA VAL A 229 14.65 13.59 2.03
C VAL A 229 16.11 13.16 2.01
N GLY A 230 16.65 12.87 3.19
CA GLY A 230 18.06 12.56 3.38
C GLY A 230 18.97 13.78 3.47
N GLY A 231 18.39 15.00 3.41
CA GLY A 231 19.13 16.24 3.47
C GLY A 231 19.64 16.71 2.12
N GLU A 232 20.34 17.86 2.13
CA GLU A 232 20.80 18.54 0.91
C GLU A 232 21.79 17.70 0.08
N GLU A 233 22.54 16.81 0.70
CA GLU A 233 23.46 15.87 0.04
C GLU A 233 22.74 14.85 -0.87
N MET A 234 21.45 14.63 -0.65
CA MET A 234 20.60 13.76 -1.47
C MET A 234 19.92 14.48 -2.64
N TRP A 235 20.22 15.76 -2.84
CA TRP A 235 19.79 16.51 -4.03
C TRP A 235 20.27 15.84 -5.33
N ASN A 236 19.36 15.62 -6.27
CA ASN A 236 19.59 14.88 -7.52
C ASN A 236 19.93 13.38 -7.35
N ARG A 237 19.68 12.81 -6.16
CA ARG A 237 19.93 11.37 -5.88
C ARG A 237 18.65 10.59 -5.56
N GLY A 238 17.48 11.17 -5.81
CA GLY A 238 16.18 10.57 -5.48
C GLY A 238 15.92 9.23 -6.16
N TRP A 239 16.47 9.00 -7.37
CA TRP A 239 16.34 7.70 -8.02
C TRP A 239 16.90 6.56 -7.18
N ARG A 240 18.00 6.80 -6.47
CA ARG A 240 18.61 5.80 -5.58
C ARG A 240 17.68 5.43 -4.43
N LEU A 241 16.91 6.38 -3.91
CA LEU A 241 15.94 6.14 -2.85
C LEU A 241 14.75 5.34 -3.39
N LEU A 242 14.26 5.66 -4.58
CA LEU A 242 13.14 5.01 -5.22
C LEU A 242 13.47 3.59 -5.69
N ALA A 243 14.53 3.44 -6.50
CA ALA A 243 14.89 2.15 -7.13
C ALA A 243 15.52 1.13 -6.17
N GLY A 244 15.65 1.48 -4.89
CA GLY A 244 16.15 0.64 -3.82
C GLY A 244 15.06 -0.21 -3.18
N ARG A 245 15.24 -0.45 -1.89
CA ARG A 245 14.35 -1.29 -1.06
C ARG A 245 12.90 -0.76 -0.98
N ALA A 246 12.70 0.56 -1.07
CA ALA A 246 11.38 1.18 -0.97
C ALA A 246 10.35 0.60 -1.96
N LEU A 247 10.71 0.46 -3.25
CA LEU A 247 9.83 -0.17 -4.24
C LEU A 247 9.59 -1.67 -4.01
N ASP A 248 10.56 -2.37 -3.43
CA ASP A 248 10.38 -3.79 -3.13
C ASP A 248 9.39 -3.98 -1.97
N VAL A 249 9.46 -3.12 -0.95
CA VAL A 249 8.54 -3.16 0.18
C VAL A 249 7.14 -2.67 -0.21
N GLU A 250 7.02 -1.62 -1.05
CA GLU A 250 5.72 -1.18 -1.58
C GLU A 250 4.96 -2.33 -2.29
N LYS A 251 5.67 -3.17 -3.05
CA LYS A 251 5.05 -4.36 -3.65
C LYS A 251 4.51 -5.33 -2.58
N ILE A 252 5.24 -5.51 -1.47
CA ILE A 252 4.80 -6.37 -0.36
C ILE A 252 3.53 -5.82 0.29
N GLU A 253 3.48 -4.51 0.57
CA GLU A 253 2.33 -3.83 1.18
C GLU A 253 1.06 -4.01 0.34
N ILE A 254 1.12 -3.68 -0.94
CA ILE A 254 -0.01 -3.81 -1.88
C ILE A 254 -0.41 -5.28 -2.05
N THR A 255 0.55 -6.20 -2.04
CA THR A 255 0.28 -7.64 -2.09
C THR A 255 -0.43 -8.10 -0.81
N ALA A 256 -0.07 -7.57 0.36
CA ALA A 256 -0.73 -7.89 1.63
C ALA A 256 -2.17 -7.36 1.67
N VAL A 257 -2.41 -6.12 1.19
CA VAL A 257 -3.77 -5.57 1.02
C VAL A 257 -4.60 -6.48 0.12
N THR A 258 -4.05 -6.85 -1.04
CA THR A 258 -4.72 -7.71 -2.02
C THR A 258 -5.07 -9.06 -1.42
N PHE A 259 -4.12 -9.67 -0.72
CA PHE A 259 -4.28 -10.98 -0.09
C PHE A 259 -5.38 -10.97 0.99
N GLY A 260 -5.37 -9.98 1.89
CA GLY A 260 -6.36 -9.91 2.97
C GLY A 260 -7.78 -9.67 2.44
N ILE A 261 -7.97 -8.88 1.37
CA ILE A 261 -9.28 -8.72 0.73
C ILE A 261 -9.73 -10.04 0.06
N ALA A 262 -8.83 -10.75 -0.63
CA ALA A 262 -9.13 -12.04 -1.25
C ALA A 262 -9.49 -13.10 -0.20
N GLN A 263 -8.82 -13.10 0.94
CA GLN A 263 -9.12 -13.97 2.08
C GLN A 263 -10.52 -13.68 2.62
N ALA A 264 -10.88 -12.42 2.82
CA ALA A 264 -12.23 -12.03 3.26
C ALA A 264 -13.31 -12.50 2.28
N ALA A 265 -13.06 -12.37 0.97
CA ALA A 265 -13.99 -12.86 -0.05
C ALA A 265 -14.19 -14.37 0.01
N VAL A 266 -13.13 -15.15 0.22
CA VAL A 266 -13.22 -16.62 0.37
C VAL A 266 -13.97 -16.99 1.65
N GLU A 267 -13.70 -16.32 2.77
CA GLU A 267 -14.39 -16.56 4.05
C GLU A 267 -15.89 -16.29 3.94
N GLU A 268 -16.28 -15.14 3.36
CA GLU A 268 -17.69 -14.79 3.14
C GLU A 268 -18.40 -15.83 2.24
N ALA A 269 -17.75 -16.22 1.15
CA ALA A 269 -18.34 -17.22 0.23
C ALA A 269 -18.45 -18.61 0.88
N TRP A 270 -17.48 -18.99 1.69
CA TRP A 270 -17.47 -20.26 2.41
C TRP A 270 -18.62 -20.34 3.41
N ASP A 271 -18.78 -19.30 4.23
CA ASP A 271 -19.85 -19.22 5.24
C ASP A 271 -21.24 -19.16 4.57
N TYR A 272 -21.38 -18.35 3.53
CA TYR A 272 -22.61 -18.28 2.75
C TYR A 272 -22.99 -19.63 2.15
N ALA A 273 -22.05 -20.35 1.57
CA ALA A 273 -22.29 -21.66 0.96
C ALA A 273 -22.77 -22.71 2.00
N GLY A 274 -22.29 -22.61 3.23
CA GLY A 274 -22.74 -23.48 4.35
C GLY A 274 -24.15 -23.17 4.81
N GLN A 275 -24.61 -21.94 4.73
CA GLN A 275 -25.90 -21.46 5.23
C GLN A 275 -26.99 -21.44 4.16
N ARG A 276 -26.69 -21.02 2.94
CA ARG A 276 -27.64 -20.87 1.84
C ARG A 276 -28.14 -22.24 1.37
N ARG A 277 -29.45 -22.39 1.29
CA ARG A 277 -30.10 -23.64 0.84
C ARG A 277 -30.76 -23.45 -0.53
N GLN A 278 -30.50 -24.38 -1.45
CA GLN A 278 -31.18 -24.52 -2.73
C GLN A 278 -31.31 -26.02 -3.07
N PHE A 279 -32.37 -26.38 -3.79
CA PHE A 279 -32.66 -27.79 -4.12
C PHE A 279 -32.66 -28.70 -2.88
N GLY A 280 -33.24 -28.22 -1.76
CA GLY A 280 -33.44 -28.99 -0.53
C GLY A 280 -32.21 -29.15 0.39
N LYS A 281 -31.02 -28.64 0.01
CA LYS A 281 -29.76 -28.77 0.78
C LYS A 281 -28.92 -27.49 0.77
N PRO A 282 -27.94 -27.36 1.70
CA PRO A 282 -26.97 -26.28 1.61
C PRO A 282 -26.26 -26.27 0.24
N ILE A 283 -25.99 -25.11 -0.32
CA ILE A 283 -25.32 -25.05 -1.64
C ILE A 283 -23.91 -25.65 -1.59
N ALA A 284 -23.24 -25.61 -0.44
CA ALA A 284 -21.98 -26.32 -0.20
C ALA A 284 -22.06 -27.85 -0.43
N ALA A 285 -23.26 -28.46 -0.46
CA ALA A 285 -23.44 -29.87 -0.77
C ALA A 285 -23.52 -30.19 -2.29
N HIS A 286 -23.47 -29.15 -3.14
CA HIS A 286 -23.36 -29.29 -4.61
C HIS A 286 -21.90 -29.35 -5.04
N GLN A 287 -21.55 -30.39 -5.82
CA GLN A 287 -20.16 -30.68 -6.18
C GLN A 287 -19.43 -29.48 -6.86
N ALA A 288 -20.10 -28.79 -7.77
CA ALA A 288 -19.53 -27.63 -8.46
C ALA A 288 -19.09 -26.52 -7.49
N ILE A 289 -19.97 -26.15 -6.53
CA ILE A 289 -19.66 -25.15 -5.50
C ILE A 289 -18.48 -25.59 -4.63
N ARG A 290 -18.44 -26.87 -4.27
CA ARG A 290 -17.33 -27.44 -3.47
C ARG A 290 -16.00 -27.36 -4.21
N HIS A 291 -16.00 -27.64 -5.50
CA HIS A 291 -14.79 -27.60 -6.34
C HIS A 291 -14.29 -26.18 -6.47
N ASP A 292 -15.19 -25.24 -6.79
CA ASP A 292 -14.87 -23.82 -6.92
C ASP A 292 -14.24 -23.24 -5.65
N LEU A 293 -14.84 -23.52 -4.49
CA LEU A 293 -14.33 -23.05 -3.19
C LEU A 293 -13.02 -23.74 -2.79
N ALA A 294 -12.86 -25.03 -3.07
CA ALA A 294 -11.62 -25.75 -2.79
C ALA A 294 -10.45 -25.19 -3.66
N GLU A 295 -10.72 -24.92 -4.93
CA GLU A 295 -9.73 -24.30 -5.83
C GLU A 295 -9.37 -22.88 -5.37
N ALA A 296 -10.37 -22.04 -5.03
CA ALA A 296 -10.15 -20.69 -4.51
C ALA A 296 -9.28 -20.72 -3.23
N ARG A 297 -9.55 -21.64 -2.31
CA ARG A 297 -8.76 -21.84 -1.09
C ARG A 297 -7.33 -22.27 -1.38
N THR A 298 -7.13 -23.15 -2.35
CA THR A 298 -5.79 -23.61 -2.78
C THR A 298 -4.98 -22.46 -3.38
N LYS A 299 -5.60 -21.66 -4.26
CA LYS A 299 -4.98 -20.47 -4.84
C LYS A 299 -4.64 -19.44 -3.77
N LEU A 300 -5.53 -19.23 -2.80
CA LEU A 300 -5.30 -18.31 -1.69
C LEU A 300 -4.09 -18.73 -0.86
N GLU A 301 -3.92 -20.02 -0.57
CA GLU A 301 -2.75 -20.53 0.15
C GLU A 301 -1.45 -20.33 -0.64
N ALA A 302 -1.47 -20.53 -1.96
CA ALA A 302 -0.31 -20.22 -2.80
C ALA A 302 0.06 -18.71 -2.75
N CYS A 303 -0.96 -17.82 -2.75
CA CYS A 303 -0.77 -16.39 -2.57
C CYS A 303 -0.09 -16.07 -1.23
N ARG A 304 -0.56 -16.68 -0.14
CA ARG A 304 0.00 -16.51 1.20
C ARG A 304 1.48 -16.89 1.25
N LEU A 305 1.83 -18.05 0.70
CA LEU A 305 3.21 -18.52 0.69
C LEU A 305 4.15 -17.58 -0.08
N MET A 306 3.73 -17.04 -1.20
CA MET A 306 4.53 -16.09 -1.98
C MET A 306 4.69 -14.76 -1.26
N LEU A 307 3.62 -14.22 -0.69
CA LEU A 307 3.64 -12.97 0.08
C LEU A 307 4.60 -13.07 1.27
N TYR A 308 4.44 -14.09 2.12
CA TYR A 308 5.24 -14.23 3.33
C TYR A 308 6.70 -14.60 3.04
N ARG A 309 6.98 -15.31 1.94
CA ARG A 309 8.36 -15.50 1.46
C ARG A 309 9.00 -14.17 1.11
N ALA A 310 8.32 -13.32 0.37
CA ALA A 310 8.82 -12.00 -0.02
C ALA A 310 9.04 -11.10 1.20
N ALA A 311 8.07 -11.05 2.13
CA ALA A 311 8.16 -10.30 3.37
C ALA A 311 9.34 -10.76 4.25
N TRP A 312 9.53 -12.07 4.40
CA TRP A 312 10.64 -12.62 5.14
C TRP A 312 12.00 -12.26 4.54
N LEU A 313 12.16 -12.36 3.22
CA LEU A 313 13.40 -11.97 2.54
C LEU A 313 13.73 -10.50 2.79
N ALA A 314 12.72 -9.62 2.67
CA ALA A 314 12.88 -8.20 2.96
C ALA A 314 13.23 -7.94 4.44
N ASN A 315 12.58 -8.64 5.37
CA ASN A 315 12.87 -8.55 6.81
C ASN A 315 14.32 -8.92 7.15
N GLU A 316 14.84 -9.97 6.52
CA GLU A 316 16.23 -10.42 6.66
C GLU A 316 17.26 -9.55 5.91
N GLY A 317 16.84 -8.44 5.28
CA GLY A 317 17.72 -7.60 4.47
C GLY A 317 18.31 -8.32 3.24
N LYS A 318 17.69 -9.42 2.80
CA LYS A 318 18.13 -10.18 1.63
C LYS A 318 17.63 -9.58 0.33
N PRO A 319 18.36 -9.73 -0.80
CA PRO A 319 17.83 -9.37 -2.10
C PRO A 319 16.48 -10.06 -2.35
N CYS A 320 15.44 -9.28 -2.70
CA CYS A 320 14.08 -9.79 -2.82
C CYS A 320 13.28 -9.20 -3.99
N SER A 321 13.91 -8.39 -4.86
CA SER A 321 13.23 -7.68 -5.95
C SER A 321 12.50 -8.60 -6.93
N VAL A 322 13.02 -9.82 -7.14
CA VAL A 322 12.37 -10.83 -8.00
C VAL A 322 11.16 -11.41 -7.28
N GLU A 323 11.35 -11.84 -6.03
CA GLU A 323 10.30 -12.47 -5.24
C GLU A 323 9.14 -11.52 -4.93
N THR A 324 9.43 -10.25 -4.64
CA THR A 324 8.39 -9.22 -4.41
C THR A 324 7.59 -8.95 -5.69
N SER A 325 8.27 -8.90 -6.85
CA SER A 325 7.60 -8.75 -8.14
C SER A 325 6.78 -9.99 -8.52
N MET A 326 7.28 -11.20 -8.25
CA MET A 326 6.54 -12.45 -8.45
C MET A 326 5.32 -12.54 -7.53
N ALA A 327 5.47 -12.20 -6.25
CA ALA A 327 4.37 -12.19 -5.30
C ALA A 327 3.29 -11.19 -5.72
N LYS A 328 3.67 -9.95 -6.06
CA LYS A 328 2.73 -8.92 -6.52
C LYS A 328 1.99 -9.33 -7.78
N LEU A 329 2.69 -9.86 -8.78
CA LEU A 329 2.09 -10.33 -10.03
C LEU A 329 1.08 -11.45 -9.77
N PHE A 330 1.53 -12.51 -9.10
CA PHE A 330 0.71 -13.70 -8.89
C PHE A 330 -0.51 -13.42 -8.01
N VAL A 331 -0.30 -12.73 -6.89
CA VAL A 331 -1.37 -12.45 -5.93
C VAL A 331 -2.40 -11.50 -6.52
N ALA A 332 -1.99 -10.44 -7.22
CA ALA A 332 -2.92 -9.49 -7.81
C ALA A 332 -3.85 -10.12 -8.86
N ASP A 333 -3.28 -10.89 -9.79
CA ASP A 333 -4.05 -11.54 -10.85
C ASP A 333 -4.95 -12.66 -10.27
N THR A 334 -4.41 -13.49 -9.37
CA THR A 334 -5.13 -14.61 -8.74
C THR A 334 -6.26 -14.14 -7.83
N ALA A 335 -6.08 -13.03 -7.09
CA ALA A 335 -7.11 -12.48 -6.20
C ALA A 335 -8.36 -12.04 -6.97
N VAL A 336 -8.20 -11.49 -8.18
CA VAL A 336 -9.33 -11.16 -9.06
C VAL A 336 -10.10 -12.43 -9.45
N GLU A 337 -9.40 -13.49 -9.84
CA GLU A 337 -10.02 -14.79 -10.17
C GLU A 337 -10.79 -15.35 -8.97
N ILE A 338 -10.18 -15.35 -7.79
CA ILE A 338 -10.80 -15.80 -6.52
C ILE A 338 -12.07 -15.01 -6.25
N ALA A 339 -12.02 -13.68 -6.31
CA ALA A 339 -13.17 -12.83 -6.01
C ALA A 339 -14.34 -13.08 -6.96
N LEU A 340 -14.09 -13.25 -8.25
CA LEU A 340 -15.12 -13.54 -9.24
C LEU A 340 -15.74 -14.95 -9.04
N VAL A 341 -14.96 -15.91 -8.61
CA VAL A 341 -15.49 -17.22 -8.21
C VAL A 341 -16.38 -17.09 -6.98
N CYS A 342 -15.92 -16.42 -5.93
CA CYS A 342 -16.66 -16.19 -4.69
C CYS A 342 -17.98 -15.42 -4.96
N GLN A 343 -17.94 -14.40 -5.79
CA GLN A 343 -19.15 -13.66 -6.18
C GLN A 343 -20.18 -14.54 -6.87
N ARG A 344 -19.77 -15.45 -7.77
CA ARG A 344 -20.68 -16.42 -8.40
C ARG A 344 -21.30 -17.39 -7.39
N VAL A 345 -20.57 -17.78 -6.37
CA VAL A 345 -21.11 -18.63 -5.27
C VAL A 345 -22.23 -17.91 -4.53
N LEU A 346 -22.12 -16.59 -4.30
CA LEU A 346 -23.19 -15.80 -3.69
C LEU A 346 -24.36 -15.55 -4.65
N GLY A 347 -24.16 -15.68 -5.95
CA GLY A 347 -25.17 -15.36 -6.97
C GLY A 347 -25.59 -13.90 -6.92
N SER A 348 -26.86 -13.59 -7.02
CA SER A 348 -27.37 -12.20 -6.98
C SER A 348 -27.01 -11.45 -5.68
N TYR A 349 -26.82 -12.15 -4.58
CA TYR A 349 -26.39 -11.54 -3.32
C TYR A 349 -24.97 -11.02 -3.37
N GLY A 350 -24.11 -11.58 -4.22
CA GLY A 350 -22.77 -11.07 -4.46
C GLY A 350 -22.71 -9.73 -5.23
N LEU A 351 -23.87 -9.23 -5.67
CA LEU A 351 -24.02 -7.91 -6.32
C LEU A 351 -24.71 -6.90 -5.41
N ALA A 352 -25.18 -7.33 -4.24
CA ALA A 352 -26.01 -6.51 -3.37
C ALA A 352 -25.17 -5.80 -2.30
N GLU A 353 -25.32 -4.48 -2.13
CA GLU A 353 -24.62 -3.66 -1.12
C GLU A 353 -24.87 -4.10 0.34
N GLY A 354 -25.79 -5.03 0.60
CA GLY A 354 -26.00 -5.65 1.90
C GLY A 354 -24.97 -6.70 2.28
N TYR A 355 -24.12 -7.11 1.33
CA TYR A 355 -23.00 -8.04 1.45
C TYR A 355 -21.68 -7.35 1.14
N ASP A 356 -20.57 -7.84 1.69
CA ASP A 356 -19.28 -7.20 1.46
C ASP A 356 -18.63 -7.69 0.13
N MET A 357 -19.16 -8.74 -0.51
CA MET A 357 -18.62 -9.36 -1.72
C MET A 357 -18.49 -8.40 -2.90
N GLU A 358 -19.49 -7.51 -3.12
CA GLU A 358 -19.41 -6.54 -4.22
C GLU A 358 -18.20 -5.60 -4.03
N ARG A 359 -17.93 -5.18 -2.78
CA ARG A 359 -16.79 -4.35 -2.43
C ARG A 359 -15.49 -5.12 -2.62
N HIS A 360 -15.41 -6.38 -2.16
CA HIS A 360 -14.21 -7.21 -2.37
C HIS A 360 -13.86 -7.34 -3.85
N VAL A 361 -14.83 -7.60 -4.72
CA VAL A 361 -14.63 -7.67 -6.17
C VAL A 361 -14.15 -6.32 -6.71
N ARG A 362 -14.83 -5.24 -6.37
CA ARG A 362 -14.54 -3.89 -6.84
C ARG A 362 -13.15 -3.44 -6.43
N ASP A 363 -12.76 -3.71 -5.18
CA ASP A 363 -11.44 -3.36 -4.66
C ASP A 363 -10.34 -4.19 -5.34
N LEU A 364 -10.55 -5.49 -5.54
CA LEU A 364 -9.56 -6.37 -6.16
C LEU A 364 -9.33 -6.12 -7.63
N LEU A 365 -10.33 -5.64 -8.39
CA LEU A 365 -10.17 -5.30 -9.82
C LEU A 365 -9.08 -4.24 -10.08
N GLY A 366 -8.79 -3.38 -9.12
CA GLY A 366 -7.71 -2.38 -9.21
C GLY A 366 -6.31 -2.94 -8.97
N MET A 367 -6.19 -4.08 -8.28
CA MET A 367 -4.89 -4.56 -7.78
C MET A 367 -3.88 -4.96 -8.88
N PRO A 368 -4.26 -5.49 -10.04
CA PRO A 368 -3.34 -5.69 -11.17
C PRO A 368 -2.79 -4.39 -11.78
N ILE A 369 -3.36 -3.23 -11.42
CA ILE A 369 -3.04 -1.91 -12.00
C ILE A 369 -2.16 -1.09 -11.05
N VAL A 370 -2.55 -0.99 -9.78
CA VAL A 370 -1.91 -0.11 -8.78
C VAL A 370 -0.60 -0.69 -8.25
N GLY A 371 0.28 0.15 -7.68
CA GLY A 371 1.55 -0.29 -7.09
C GLY A 371 2.49 -0.97 -8.09
N GLY A 372 2.53 -0.49 -9.33
CA GLY A 372 3.21 -1.11 -10.47
C GLY A 372 2.41 -2.27 -11.06
N SER A 373 1.86 -2.05 -12.27
CA SER A 373 0.95 -3.00 -12.94
C SER A 373 1.55 -4.39 -13.11
N SER A 374 0.69 -5.41 -13.35
CA SER A 374 1.13 -6.78 -13.66
C SER A 374 2.14 -6.84 -14.79
N ASN A 375 2.01 -5.98 -15.82
CA ASN A 375 2.99 -5.90 -16.90
C ASN A 375 4.33 -5.33 -16.43
N MET A 376 4.33 -4.33 -15.53
CA MET A 376 5.57 -3.82 -14.93
C MET A 376 6.26 -4.88 -14.09
N GLN A 377 5.51 -5.71 -13.37
CA GLN A 377 6.10 -6.83 -12.61
C GLN A 377 6.73 -7.87 -13.54
N LYS A 378 6.10 -8.20 -14.69
CA LYS A 378 6.69 -9.09 -15.70
C LYS A 378 8.01 -8.55 -16.24
N ASN A 379 8.07 -7.25 -16.56
CA ASN A 379 9.31 -6.59 -16.97
C ASN A 379 10.39 -6.65 -15.90
N ASN A 380 10.03 -6.34 -14.63
CA ASN A 380 10.96 -6.40 -13.51
C ASN A 380 11.56 -7.81 -13.33
N ILE A 381 10.72 -8.85 -13.40
CA ILE A 381 11.14 -10.25 -13.29
C ILE A 381 12.07 -10.61 -14.44
N ALA A 382 11.69 -10.33 -15.68
CA ALA A 382 12.47 -10.64 -16.85
C ALA A 382 13.85 -9.97 -16.82
N ASN A 383 13.89 -8.67 -16.53
CA ASN A 383 15.14 -7.90 -16.45
C ASN A 383 16.06 -8.38 -15.32
N ARG A 384 15.49 -8.65 -14.14
CA ARG A 384 16.28 -9.11 -12.98
C ARG A 384 16.82 -10.53 -13.14
N LEU A 385 16.12 -11.39 -13.87
CA LEU A 385 16.58 -12.76 -14.20
C LEU A 385 17.45 -12.82 -15.45
N GLY A 386 17.77 -11.69 -16.09
CA GLY A 386 18.71 -11.62 -17.21
C GLY A 386 18.12 -12.08 -18.54
N LEU A 387 16.78 -12.07 -18.71
CA LEU A 387 16.18 -12.24 -20.02
C LEU A 387 16.48 -10.99 -20.84
N ALA A 388 17.35 -11.15 -21.87
CA ALA A 388 17.79 -10.04 -22.70
C ALA A 388 16.59 -9.35 -23.38
N ALA A 389 16.40 -8.05 -23.09
CA ALA A 389 15.67 -7.18 -24.00
C ALA A 389 16.65 -6.77 -25.12
N GLU A 390 16.22 -6.77 -26.40
CA GLU A 390 16.98 -6.09 -27.43
C GLU A 390 17.25 -4.66 -26.98
N GLU A 391 18.51 -4.22 -27.02
CA GLU A 391 18.84 -2.84 -26.73
C GLU A 391 18.01 -1.98 -27.72
N ALA A 392 17.08 -1.18 -27.17
CA ALA A 392 16.45 -0.15 -27.95
C ALA A 392 17.54 0.83 -28.36
N GLY A 393 17.90 0.80 -29.64
CA GLY A 393 18.92 1.64 -30.25
C GLY A 393 18.60 3.14 -30.18
#